data_73600a757b5176e069ba399f93e8086d
#
_entry.id   73600a757b5176e069ba399f93e8086d
#
_cell.length_a   1.000
_cell.length_b   1.000
_cell.length_c   1.000
_cell.angle_alpha   90.00
_cell.angle_beta   90.00
_cell.angle_gamma   90.00
#
_symmetry.space_group_name_H-M   'P 1'
#
loop_
_entity.id
_entity.type
_entity.pdbx_description
1 polymer ?
#
loop_
_entity_poly.entity_id
_entity_poly.type
_entity_poly.pdbx_seq_one_letter_code
_entity_poly.pdbx_strand_id
1 'polypeptide(L)'
;MKIGKAWKGAALAVAATFGIAATANWNAEVRQVDNGHVIGNPDAKHTLTEFVSYTCNHCASFTKQGEGTLQFAFIGPGHMQREVRNIVRDPLDLAAAMLTSCGDPRKFPQNHVAFMRSQDEWLPIAGRATAAQRQRWNFGPHAARRRAIAADFGFYRMMERRGYQRTQVDQCLADDAKALALAKSSAADLAKYELSGTPSFAVDGEVLRGTHDWATLEPQLTALYRP
;
A
#
# COMPACT_ATOMS: atom_id res chain seq x y z
N MET A 1 1.85 22.74 84.58
CA MET A 1 1.63 21.56 83.74
C MET A 1 1.14 22.08 82.38
N LYS A 2 2.03 22.22 81.37
CA LYS A 2 1.73 22.75 80.05
C LYS A 2 1.88 21.64 79.03
N ILE A 3 0.81 21.29 78.38
CA ILE A 3 0.72 20.22 77.36
C ILE A 3 1.02 20.87 75.98
N GLY A 4 2.12 20.47 75.38
CA GLY A 4 2.49 20.95 74.04
C GLY A 4 1.73 20.14 72.95
N LYS A 5 1.08 20.87 72.03
CA LYS A 5 0.44 20.32 70.85
C LYS A 5 1.53 20.10 69.77
N ALA A 6 1.73 18.83 69.40
CA ALA A 6 2.54 18.46 68.24
C ALA A 6 1.72 18.62 66.97
N TRP A 7 2.19 19.43 66.03
CA TRP A 7 1.60 19.64 64.71
C TRP A 7 2.24 18.61 63.75
N LYS A 8 1.44 17.66 63.27
CA LYS A 8 1.84 16.71 62.27
C LYS A 8 1.62 17.39 60.89
N GLY A 9 2.69 17.87 60.25
CA GLY A 9 2.66 18.32 58.88
C GLY A 9 2.56 17.14 57.93
N ALA A 10 1.45 17.05 57.20
CA ALA A 10 1.28 16.10 56.11
C ALA A 10 1.95 16.69 54.84
N ALA A 11 3.04 16.07 54.41
CA ALA A 11 3.65 16.40 53.11
C ALA A 11 2.85 15.73 51.99
N LEU A 12 2.14 16.50 51.18
CA LEU A 12 1.56 16.02 49.93
C LEU A 12 2.70 15.82 48.88
N ALA A 13 2.99 14.56 48.59
CA ALA A 13 3.84 14.22 47.43
C ALA A 13 3.01 14.32 46.14
N VAL A 14 3.23 15.36 45.36
CA VAL A 14 2.68 15.47 44.00
C VAL A 14 3.53 14.57 43.09
N ALA A 15 2.99 13.39 42.75
CA ALA A 15 3.57 12.52 41.74
C ALA A 15 3.28 13.14 40.35
N ALA A 16 4.28 13.77 39.75
CA ALA A 16 4.24 14.20 38.36
C ALA A 16 4.30 12.93 37.48
N THR A 17 3.16 12.50 36.95
CA THR A 17 3.12 11.47 35.89
C THR A 17 3.61 12.12 34.59
N PHE A 18 4.86 11.92 34.24
CA PHE A 18 5.35 12.17 32.89
C PHE A 18 4.71 11.12 31.97
N GLY A 19 3.61 11.52 31.31
CA GLY A 19 3.05 10.74 30.22
C GLY A 19 4.07 10.74 29.07
N ILE A 20 4.70 9.60 28.83
CA ILE A 20 5.46 9.37 27.59
C ILE A 20 4.40 9.34 26.50
N ALA A 21 4.25 10.44 25.76
CA ALA A 21 3.48 10.46 24.53
C ALA A 21 4.16 9.49 23.58
N ALA A 22 3.58 8.30 23.40
CA ALA A 22 4.01 7.37 22.36
C ALA A 22 3.88 8.11 21.02
N THR A 23 4.99 8.34 20.33
CA THR A 23 4.96 8.91 19.00
C THR A 23 4.17 7.95 18.11
N ALA A 24 3.06 8.41 17.55
CA ALA A 24 2.21 7.60 16.70
C ALA A 24 3.01 7.11 15.49
N ASN A 25 3.03 5.80 15.26
CA ASN A 25 3.60 5.25 14.05
C ASN A 25 2.53 5.24 12.95
N TRP A 26 2.49 6.30 12.17
CA TRP A 26 1.48 6.49 11.15
C TRP A 26 1.54 5.47 9.99
N ASN A 27 2.61 4.69 9.85
CA ASN A 27 2.66 3.58 8.91
C ASN A 27 1.62 2.47 9.21
N ALA A 28 1.09 2.42 10.43
CA ALA A 28 0.08 1.45 10.83
C ALA A 28 -1.36 1.94 10.56
N GLU A 29 -1.54 3.23 10.30
CA GLU A 29 -2.84 3.80 9.97
C GLU A 29 -3.13 3.62 8.49
N VAL A 30 -4.10 2.74 8.17
CA VAL A 30 -4.43 2.36 6.79
C VAL A 30 -5.92 2.41 6.57
N ARG A 31 -6.33 3.12 5.53
CA ARG A 31 -7.73 3.25 5.10
C ARG A 31 -7.89 2.77 3.67
N GLN A 32 -8.92 2.00 3.40
CA GLN A 32 -9.31 1.69 2.03
C GLN A 32 -10.13 2.85 1.46
N VAL A 33 -9.83 3.22 0.22
CA VAL A 33 -10.56 4.19 -0.58
C VAL A 33 -11.00 3.54 -1.90
N ASP A 34 -11.81 4.24 -2.71
CA ASP A 34 -12.47 3.65 -3.88
C ASP A 34 -11.53 2.89 -4.82
N ASN A 35 -10.35 3.43 -5.11
CA ASN A 35 -9.38 2.80 -6.03
C ASN A 35 -8.06 2.40 -5.38
N GLY A 36 -7.99 2.32 -4.08
CA GLY A 36 -6.70 2.01 -3.46
C GLY A 36 -6.72 2.07 -1.96
N HIS A 37 -5.59 2.44 -1.40
CA HIS A 37 -5.39 2.52 0.04
C HIS A 37 -4.60 3.77 0.40
N VAL A 38 -5.02 4.43 1.47
CA VAL A 38 -4.29 5.56 2.06
C VAL A 38 -3.60 5.08 3.32
N ILE A 39 -2.31 5.37 3.43
CA ILE A 39 -1.44 5.03 4.55
C ILE A 39 -0.92 6.34 5.14
N GLY A 40 -0.99 6.50 6.45
CA GLY A 40 -0.43 7.67 7.12
C GLY A 40 -1.43 8.50 7.89
N ASN A 41 -0.95 9.62 8.41
CA ASN A 41 -1.72 10.56 9.19
C ASN A 41 -2.83 11.20 8.34
N PRO A 42 -4.12 11.07 8.71
CA PRO A 42 -5.21 11.70 7.97
C PRO A 42 -5.14 13.24 7.99
N ASP A 43 -4.48 13.81 9.00
CA ASP A 43 -4.29 15.27 9.15
C ASP A 43 -2.94 15.74 8.57
N ALA A 44 -2.23 14.89 7.82
CA ALA A 44 -0.99 15.27 7.17
C ALA A 44 -1.22 16.42 6.16
N LYS A 45 -0.27 17.35 6.14
CA LYS A 45 -0.36 18.54 5.27
C LYS A 45 -0.37 18.17 3.78
N HIS A 46 0.31 17.08 3.42
CA HIS A 46 0.48 16.65 2.04
C HIS A 46 0.03 15.20 1.82
N THR A 47 -0.50 14.94 0.63
CA THR A 47 -0.85 13.61 0.14
C THR A 47 -0.01 13.28 -1.08
N LEU A 48 0.82 12.24 -0.98
CA LEU A 48 1.46 11.62 -2.13
C LEU A 48 0.54 10.56 -2.71
N THR A 49 0.06 10.75 -3.94
CA THR A 49 -0.64 9.70 -4.69
C THR A 49 0.36 8.99 -5.60
N GLU A 50 0.43 7.67 -5.48
CA GLU A 50 1.25 6.80 -6.31
C GLU A 50 0.35 5.92 -7.18
N PHE A 51 0.50 6.03 -8.50
CA PHE A 51 -0.20 5.22 -9.49
C PHE A 51 0.67 4.03 -9.89
N VAL A 52 0.25 2.82 -9.55
CA VAL A 52 1.05 1.60 -9.68
C VAL A 52 0.40 0.52 -10.53
N SER A 53 1.23 -0.30 -11.16
CA SER A 53 0.84 -1.58 -11.74
C SER A 53 1.74 -2.69 -11.20
N TYR A 54 1.16 -3.82 -10.81
CA TYR A 54 1.93 -4.96 -10.32
C TYR A 54 2.71 -5.67 -11.44
N THR A 55 2.37 -5.45 -12.70
CA THR A 55 3.13 -5.96 -13.86
C THR A 55 4.13 -4.94 -14.42
N CYS A 56 4.37 -3.82 -13.71
CA CYS A 56 5.34 -2.80 -14.06
C CYS A 56 6.66 -3.01 -13.29
N ASN A 57 7.76 -3.28 -14.00
CA ASN A 57 9.08 -3.45 -13.40
C ASN A 57 9.64 -2.15 -12.78
N HIS A 58 9.29 -0.99 -13.32
CA HIS A 58 9.67 0.30 -12.73
C HIS A 58 8.98 0.54 -11.38
N CYS A 59 7.72 0.10 -11.21
CA CYS A 59 7.02 0.14 -9.92
C CYS A 59 7.71 -0.75 -8.88
N ALA A 60 8.12 -1.96 -9.28
CA ALA A 60 8.89 -2.85 -8.40
C ALA A 60 10.25 -2.25 -8.01
N SER A 61 10.95 -1.62 -8.98
CA SER A 61 12.21 -0.91 -8.72
C SER A 61 12.01 0.24 -7.74
N PHE A 62 10.97 1.05 -7.92
CA PHE A 62 10.59 2.12 -7.01
C PHE A 62 10.38 1.59 -5.58
N THR A 63 9.58 0.53 -5.41
CA THR A 63 9.34 -0.08 -4.09
C THR A 63 10.63 -0.61 -3.46
N LYS A 64 11.54 -1.19 -4.25
CA LYS A 64 12.83 -1.68 -3.73
C LYS A 64 13.74 -0.54 -3.24
N GLN A 65 13.72 0.61 -3.89
CA GLN A 65 14.61 1.74 -3.64
C GLN A 65 14.06 2.73 -2.63
N GLY A 66 12.78 3.10 -2.77
CA GLY A 66 12.19 4.25 -2.06
C GLY A 66 11.30 3.90 -0.87
N GLU A 67 10.72 2.68 -0.82
CA GLU A 67 9.71 2.32 0.19
C GLU A 67 10.18 2.56 1.63
N GLY A 68 11.42 2.15 1.95
CA GLY A 68 11.96 2.30 3.31
C GLY A 68 12.10 3.76 3.72
N THR A 69 12.65 4.59 2.85
CA THR A 69 12.82 6.04 3.11
C THR A 69 11.47 6.73 3.18
N LEU A 70 10.54 6.39 2.27
CA LEU A 70 9.20 6.95 2.26
C LEU A 70 8.46 6.69 3.57
N GLN A 71 8.51 5.45 4.06
CA GLN A 71 7.91 5.04 5.34
C GLN A 71 8.59 5.73 6.54
N PHE A 72 9.91 5.78 6.56
CA PHE A 72 10.67 6.27 7.71
C PHE A 72 10.68 7.79 7.81
N ALA A 73 10.90 8.49 6.69
CA ALA A 73 11.13 9.93 6.69
C ALA A 73 9.86 10.77 6.47
N PHE A 74 8.83 10.22 5.81
CA PHE A 74 7.65 11.00 5.41
C PHE A 74 6.35 10.52 6.06
N ILE A 75 6.05 9.21 5.96
CA ILE A 75 4.77 8.66 6.41
C ILE A 75 4.77 8.42 7.92
N GLY A 76 5.76 7.69 8.44
CA GLY A 76 5.83 7.30 9.85
C GLY A 76 5.82 8.49 10.83
N PRO A 77 6.54 9.59 10.57
CA PRO A 77 6.47 10.80 11.37
C PRO A 77 5.15 11.56 11.25
N GLY A 78 4.31 11.25 10.25
CA GLY A 78 3.03 11.92 10.01
C GLY A 78 3.11 13.18 9.17
N HIS A 79 4.23 13.42 8.50
CA HIS A 79 4.41 14.59 7.63
C HIS A 79 3.54 14.50 6.37
N MET A 80 3.34 13.28 5.88
CA MET A 80 2.66 12.98 4.63
C MET A 80 1.78 11.74 4.82
N GLN A 81 0.65 11.68 4.12
CA GLN A 81 -0.04 10.42 3.85
C GLN A 81 0.26 9.98 2.41
N ARG A 82 0.25 8.66 2.16
CA ARG A 82 0.44 8.07 0.83
C ARG A 82 -0.82 7.36 0.39
N GLU A 83 -1.32 7.72 -0.77
CA GLU A 83 -2.40 7.01 -1.45
C GLU A 83 -1.81 6.15 -2.57
N VAL A 84 -2.02 4.83 -2.51
CA VAL A 84 -1.61 3.90 -3.57
C VAL A 84 -2.83 3.55 -4.40
N ARG A 85 -2.80 3.88 -5.71
CA ARG A 85 -3.89 3.67 -6.67
C ARG A 85 -3.45 2.71 -7.77
N ASN A 86 -4.33 1.76 -8.12
CA ASN A 86 -3.98 0.71 -9.08
C ASN A 86 -4.29 1.15 -10.52
N ILE A 87 -3.31 1.04 -11.41
CA ILE A 87 -3.46 1.15 -12.85
C ILE A 87 -3.42 -0.27 -13.43
N VAL A 88 -4.58 -0.85 -13.63
CA VAL A 88 -4.74 -2.24 -14.08
C VAL A 88 -4.49 -2.34 -15.58
N ARG A 89 -3.45 -3.05 -15.99
CA ARG A 89 -2.99 -3.16 -17.38
C ARG A 89 -3.42 -4.45 -18.07
N ASP A 90 -3.56 -5.53 -17.31
CA ASP A 90 -3.84 -6.86 -17.83
C ASP A 90 -4.48 -7.77 -16.74
N PRO A 91 -4.94 -8.99 -17.08
CA PRO A 91 -5.57 -9.90 -16.11
C PRO A 91 -4.64 -10.37 -14.98
N LEU A 92 -3.32 -10.43 -15.22
CA LEU A 92 -2.32 -10.79 -14.19
C LEU A 92 -2.19 -9.66 -13.17
N ASP A 93 -2.10 -8.42 -13.65
CA ASP A 93 -2.08 -7.21 -12.83
C ASP A 93 -3.34 -7.10 -11.97
N LEU A 94 -4.51 -7.33 -12.57
CA LEU A 94 -5.79 -7.35 -11.86
C LEU A 94 -5.79 -8.37 -10.72
N ALA A 95 -5.34 -9.61 -10.98
CA ALA A 95 -5.28 -10.64 -9.96
C ALA A 95 -4.35 -10.26 -8.79
N ALA A 96 -3.19 -9.67 -9.09
CA ALA A 96 -2.26 -9.16 -8.09
C ALA A 96 -2.88 -8.00 -7.27
N ALA A 97 -3.52 -7.02 -7.92
CA ALA A 97 -4.20 -5.90 -7.27
C ALA A 97 -5.34 -6.36 -6.35
N MET A 98 -6.12 -7.36 -6.76
CA MET A 98 -7.16 -7.95 -5.91
C MET A 98 -6.59 -8.63 -4.68
N LEU A 99 -5.48 -9.35 -4.82
CA LEU A 99 -4.85 -10.07 -3.71
C LEU A 99 -4.14 -9.14 -2.73
N THR A 100 -3.49 -8.10 -3.20
CA THR A 100 -2.87 -7.10 -2.30
C THR A 100 -3.91 -6.35 -1.47
N SER A 101 -5.11 -6.16 -2.00
CA SER A 101 -6.26 -5.53 -1.34
C SER A 101 -7.14 -6.53 -0.57
N CYS A 102 -6.71 -7.79 -0.42
CA CYS A 102 -7.52 -8.84 0.18
C CYS A 102 -7.61 -8.71 1.70
N GLY A 103 -8.82 -8.78 2.26
CA GLY A 103 -9.07 -8.84 3.70
C GLY A 103 -8.93 -7.49 4.40
N ASP A 104 -8.31 -7.48 5.59
CA ASP A 104 -8.14 -6.28 6.42
C ASP A 104 -7.27 -5.24 5.70
N PRO A 105 -7.74 -3.99 5.50
CA PRO A 105 -6.96 -2.93 4.86
C PRO A 105 -5.57 -2.70 5.47
N ARG A 106 -5.40 -2.91 6.77
CA ARG A 106 -4.12 -2.77 7.48
C ARG A 106 -3.04 -3.75 6.97
N LYS A 107 -3.42 -4.83 6.28
CA LYS A 107 -2.48 -5.76 5.65
C LYS A 107 -1.99 -5.29 4.29
N PHE A 108 -2.66 -4.30 3.67
CA PHE A 108 -2.34 -3.83 2.33
C PHE A 108 -0.86 -3.42 2.16
N PRO A 109 -0.25 -2.58 3.01
CA PRO A 109 1.12 -2.11 2.78
C PRO A 109 2.11 -3.26 2.67
N GLN A 110 1.95 -4.25 3.55
CA GLN A 110 2.84 -5.41 3.56
C GLN A 110 2.57 -6.36 2.39
N ASN A 111 1.30 -6.53 1.96
CA ASN A 111 0.97 -7.30 0.77
C ASN A 111 1.53 -6.63 -0.48
N HIS A 112 1.33 -5.31 -0.62
CA HIS A 112 1.87 -4.50 -1.70
C HIS A 112 3.39 -4.67 -1.84
N VAL A 113 4.13 -4.47 -0.75
CA VAL A 113 5.59 -4.64 -0.72
C VAL A 113 6.00 -6.07 -1.07
N ALA A 114 5.28 -7.09 -0.60
CA ALA A 114 5.59 -8.48 -0.90
C ALA A 114 5.45 -8.79 -2.40
N PHE A 115 4.37 -8.34 -3.05
CA PHE A 115 4.16 -8.52 -4.49
C PHE A 115 5.18 -7.76 -5.32
N MET A 116 5.46 -6.50 -4.99
CA MET A 116 6.42 -5.67 -5.72
C MET A 116 7.85 -6.17 -5.59
N ARG A 117 8.30 -6.52 -4.37
CA ARG A 117 9.69 -6.97 -4.15
C ARG A 117 10.01 -8.32 -4.76
N SER A 118 9.02 -9.21 -4.87
CA SER A 118 9.20 -10.53 -5.48
C SER A 118 8.82 -10.56 -6.97
N GLN A 119 8.56 -9.42 -7.59
CA GLN A 119 8.10 -9.37 -8.99
C GLN A 119 9.05 -10.06 -9.97
N ASP A 120 10.35 -9.96 -9.77
CA ASP A 120 11.39 -10.63 -10.56
C ASP A 120 11.37 -12.16 -10.43
N GLU A 121 10.75 -12.71 -9.40
CA GLU A 121 10.54 -14.16 -9.27
C GLU A 121 9.32 -14.64 -10.06
N TRP A 122 8.22 -13.89 -10.01
CA TRP A 122 6.96 -14.35 -10.57
C TRP A 122 6.62 -13.77 -11.95
N LEU A 123 6.96 -12.52 -12.28
CA LEU A 123 6.60 -11.90 -13.57
C LEU A 123 7.20 -12.65 -14.79
N PRO A 124 8.44 -13.16 -14.74
CA PRO A 124 9.01 -13.91 -15.86
C PRO A 124 8.27 -15.20 -16.22
N ILE A 125 7.38 -15.71 -15.37
CA ILE A 125 6.52 -16.87 -15.64
C ILE A 125 5.61 -16.58 -16.85
N ALA A 126 5.16 -15.33 -17.01
CA ALA A 126 4.30 -14.92 -18.13
C ALA A 126 4.97 -15.18 -19.49
N GLY A 127 6.26 -14.88 -19.61
CA GLY A 127 7.03 -15.11 -20.85
C GLY A 127 7.28 -16.59 -21.16
N ARG A 128 7.28 -17.44 -20.14
CA ARG A 128 7.52 -18.91 -20.27
C ARG A 128 6.24 -19.73 -20.26
N ALA A 129 5.08 -19.09 -20.24
CA ALA A 129 3.79 -19.77 -20.14
C ALA A 129 3.50 -20.64 -21.35
N THR A 130 2.96 -21.82 -21.09
CA THR A 130 2.45 -22.74 -22.13
C THR A 130 1.18 -22.20 -22.78
N ALA A 131 0.79 -22.73 -23.94
CA ALA A 131 -0.48 -22.39 -24.58
C ALA A 131 -1.69 -22.71 -23.65
N ALA A 132 -1.65 -23.87 -22.95
CA ALA A 132 -2.68 -24.27 -22.01
C ALA A 132 -2.80 -23.31 -20.81
N GLN A 133 -1.69 -22.79 -20.31
CA GLN A 133 -1.69 -21.75 -19.25
C GLN A 133 -2.35 -20.48 -19.75
N ARG A 134 -1.89 -19.93 -20.88
CA ARG A 134 -2.49 -18.72 -21.49
C ARG A 134 -3.97 -18.89 -21.76
N GLN A 135 -4.41 -20.08 -22.23
CA GLN A 135 -5.81 -20.36 -22.48
C GLN A 135 -6.64 -20.24 -21.19
N ARG A 136 -6.25 -20.85 -20.07
CA ARG A 136 -7.03 -20.79 -18.83
C ARG A 136 -6.96 -19.41 -18.13
N TRP A 137 -6.00 -18.55 -18.45
CA TRP A 137 -5.96 -17.18 -17.97
C TRP A 137 -6.90 -16.24 -18.73
N ASN A 138 -7.20 -16.55 -19.98
CA ASN A 138 -7.93 -15.67 -20.88
C ASN A 138 -9.38 -16.14 -21.16
N PHE A 139 -9.69 -17.43 -20.97
CA PHE A 139 -11.00 -17.97 -21.31
C PHE A 139 -11.66 -18.64 -20.10
N GLY A 140 -13.02 -18.62 -20.10
CA GLY A 140 -13.86 -19.16 -19.04
C GLY A 140 -14.33 -18.14 -18.03
N PRO A 141 -14.95 -18.59 -16.93
CA PRO A 141 -15.48 -17.73 -15.88
C PRO A 141 -14.38 -16.86 -15.24
N HIS A 142 -14.67 -15.60 -14.97
CA HIS A 142 -13.68 -14.63 -14.46
C HIS A 142 -12.96 -15.09 -13.20
N ALA A 143 -13.70 -15.61 -12.22
CA ALA A 143 -13.10 -16.13 -10.98
C ALA A 143 -12.17 -17.32 -11.23
N ALA A 144 -12.52 -18.22 -12.19
CA ALA A 144 -11.68 -19.35 -12.55
C ALA A 144 -10.35 -18.89 -13.20
N ARG A 145 -10.42 -17.88 -14.09
CA ARG A 145 -9.25 -17.27 -14.73
C ARG A 145 -8.30 -16.68 -13.70
N ARG A 146 -8.81 -15.87 -12.76
CA ARG A 146 -8.01 -15.24 -11.69
C ARG A 146 -7.37 -16.28 -10.76
N ARG A 147 -8.10 -17.36 -10.43
CA ARG A 147 -7.55 -18.49 -9.65
C ARG A 147 -6.46 -19.24 -10.40
N ALA A 148 -6.64 -19.46 -11.71
CA ALA A 148 -5.60 -20.08 -12.55
C ALA A 148 -4.32 -19.23 -12.59
N ILE A 149 -4.46 -17.92 -12.76
CA ILE A 149 -3.34 -16.97 -12.66
C ILE A 149 -2.67 -17.09 -11.29
N ALA A 150 -3.42 -16.99 -10.19
CA ALA A 150 -2.85 -17.06 -8.85
C ALA A 150 -2.11 -18.37 -8.57
N ALA A 151 -2.59 -19.49 -9.13
CA ALA A 151 -1.92 -20.78 -9.01
C ALA A 151 -0.61 -20.84 -9.80
N ASP A 152 -0.63 -20.40 -11.05
CA ASP A 152 0.53 -20.47 -11.94
C ASP A 152 1.65 -19.52 -11.55
N PHE A 153 1.31 -18.32 -11.03
CA PHE A 153 2.29 -17.31 -10.60
C PHE A 153 2.71 -17.47 -9.13
N GLY A 154 2.24 -18.50 -8.42
CA GLY A 154 2.63 -18.78 -7.05
C GLY A 154 2.02 -17.83 -6.00
N PHE A 155 0.99 -17.08 -6.36
CA PHE A 155 0.36 -16.09 -5.48
C PHE A 155 -0.31 -16.72 -4.26
N TYR A 156 -0.86 -17.96 -4.38
CA TYR A 156 -1.37 -18.68 -3.21
C TYR A 156 -0.30 -18.84 -2.13
N ARG A 157 0.90 -19.33 -2.49
CA ARG A 157 2.01 -19.47 -1.53
C ARG A 157 2.46 -18.14 -0.95
N MET A 158 2.43 -17.08 -1.76
CA MET A 158 2.77 -15.73 -1.29
C MET A 158 1.76 -15.27 -0.24
N MET A 159 0.46 -15.42 -0.50
CA MET A 159 -0.60 -15.03 0.43
C MET A 159 -0.61 -15.90 1.69
N GLU A 160 -0.35 -17.20 1.58
CA GLU A 160 -0.21 -18.12 2.72
C GLU A 160 0.93 -17.68 3.65
N ARG A 161 2.10 -17.31 3.12
CA ARG A 161 3.20 -16.71 3.91
C ARG A 161 2.81 -15.38 4.58
N ARG A 162 1.80 -14.71 4.07
CA ARG A 162 1.20 -13.49 4.63
C ARG A 162 0.07 -13.78 5.65
N GLY A 163 -0.16 -15.06 5.97
CA GLY A 163 -1.16 -15.49 6.95
C GLY A 163 -2.59 -15.58 6.42
N TYR A 164 -2.78 -15.70 5.10
CA TYR A 164 -4.08 -15.93 4.51
C TYR A 164 -4.35 -17.43 4.30
N GLN A 165 -5.56 -17.84 4.60
CA GLN A 165 -6.03 -19.19 4.23
C GLN A 165 -6.37 -19.22 2.72
N ARG A 166 -6.18 -20.39 2.07
CA ARG A 166 -6.49 -20.56 0.65
C ARG A 166 -7.93 -20.16 0.31
N THR A 167 -8.88 -20.49 1.16
CA THR A 167 -10.30 -20.11 0.98
C THR A 167 -10.53 -18.60 0.98
N GLN A 168 -9.79 -17.85 1.79
CA GLN A 168 -9.84 -16.37 1.78
C GLN A 168 -9.28 -15.81 0.46
N VAL A 169 -8.17 -16.40 -0.03
CA VAL A 169 -7.58 -16.01 -1.32
C VAL A 169 -8.58 -16.29 -2.45
N ASP A 170 -9.24 -17.45 -2.44
CA ASP A 170 -10.26 -17.82 -3.43
C ASP A 170 -11.47 -16.87 -3.39
N GLN A 171 -11.91 -16.45 -2.21
CA GLN A 171 -12.98 -15.47 -2.04
C GLN A 171 -12.60 -14.10 -2.62
N CYS A 172 -11.39 -13.61 -2.32
CA CYS A 172 -10.90 -12.34 -2.88
C CYS A 172 -10.83 -12.41 -4.42
N LEU A 173 -10.35 -13.52 -5.00
CA LEU A 173 -10.26 -13.69 -6.44
C LEU A 173 -11.63 -13.90 -7.11
N ALA A 174 -12.66 -14.31 -6.36
CA ALA A 174 -14.02 -14.48 -6.85
C ALA A 174 -14.85 -13.20 -6.86
N ASP A 175 -14.36 -12.13 -6.23
CA ASP A 175 -15.09 -10.85 -6.13
C ASP A 175 -15.09 -10.10 -7.47
N ASP A 176 -16.13 -10.34 -8.28
CA ASP A 176 -16.31 -9.67 -9.58
C ASP A 176 -16.63 -8.17 -9.42
N ALA A 177 -17.29 -7.78 -8.33
CA ALA A 177 -17.59 -6.37 -8.06
C ALA A 177 -16.29 -5.58 -7.80
N LYS A 178 -15.39 -6.12 -6.98
CA LYS A 178 -14.06 -5.55 -6.74
C LYS A 178 -13.22 -5.48 -8.02
N ALA A 179 -13.21 -6.55 -8.81
CA ALA A 179 -12.49 -6.58 -10.08
C ALA A 179 -12.98 -5.48 -11.04
N LEU A 180 -14.30 -5.32 -11.17
CA LEU A 180 -14.91 -4.29 -12.01
C LEU A 180 -14.60 -2.88 -11.46
N ALA A 181 -14.67 -2.67 -10.15
CA ALA A 181 -14.36 -1.40 -9.51
C ALA A 181 -12.90 -1.00 -9.79
N LEU A 182 -11.92 -1.90 -9.60
CA LEU A 182 -10.51 -1.65 -9.91
C LEU A 182 -10.29 -1.27 -11.37
N ALA A 183 -10.92 -1.99 -12.31
CA ALA A 183 -10.78 -1.70 -13.74
C ALA A 183 -11.39 -0.32 -14.12
N LYS A 184 -12.58 0.01 -13.60
CA LYS A 184 -13.24 1.31 -13.84
C LYS A 184 -12.43 2.45 -13.24
N SER A 185 -11.98 2.33 -11.99
CA SER A 185 -11.20 3.36 -11.33
C SER A 185 -9.84 3.57 -11.99
N SER A 186 -9.21 2.49 -12.45
CA SER A 186 -7.96 2.56 -13.24
C SER A 186 -8.17 3.38 -14.53
N ALA A 187 -9.23 3.12 -15.28
CA ALA A 187 -9.54 3.87 -16.49
C ALA A 187 -9.84 5.36 -16.19
N ALA A 188 -10.58 5.61 -15.10
CA ALA A 188 -10.88 6.97 -14.66
C ALA A 188 -9.62 7.75 -14.26
N ASP A 189 -8.69 7.10 -13.53
CA ASP A 189 -7.44 7.73 -13.12
C ASP A 189 -6.51 8.01 -14.30
N LEU A 190 -6.40 7.08 -15.25
CA LEU A 190 -5.65 7.30 -16.50
C LEU A 190 -6.14 8.55 -17.23
N ALA A 191 -7.46 8.72 -17.34
CA ALA A 191 -8.06 9.86 -18.01
C ALA A 191 -7.93 11.15 -17.18
N LYS A 192 -8.28 11.10 -15.89
CA LYS A 192 -8.29 12.29 -15.00
C LYS A 192 -6.90 12.93 -14.85
N TYR A 193 -5.89 12.09 -14.67
CA TYR A 193 -4.53 12.54 -14.41
C TYR A 193 -3.65 12.55 -15.66
N GLU A 194 -4.22 12.17 -16.82
CA GLU A 194 -3.51 12.07 -18.11
C GLU A 194 -2.20 11.27 -17.99
N LEU A 195 -2.31 10.11 -17.33
CA LEU A 195 -1.13 9.29 -17.03
C LEU A 195 -0.61 8.60 -18.30
N SER A 196 0.68 8.74 -18.57
CA SER A 196 1.37 8.09 -19.71
C SER A 196 1.98 6.74 -19.36
N GLY A 197 2.08 6.40 -18.05
CA GLY A 197 2.71 5.16 -17.58
C GLY A 197 2.68 5.01 -16.07
N THR A 198 3.40 3.98 -15.58
CA THR A 198 3.58 3.68 -14.15
C THR A 198 5.06 3.39 -13.84
N PRO A 199 5.55 3.71 -12.63
CA PRO A 199 4.84 4.51 -11.65
C PRO A 199 4.66 5.94 -12.12
N SER A 200 3.57 6.57 -11.71
CA SER A 200 3.38 8.02 -11.78
C SER A 200 3.01 8.53 -10.40
N PHE A 201 3.26 9.81 -10.15
CA PHE A 201 3.07 10.41 -8.85
C PHE A 201 2.30 11.72 -8.95
N ALA A 202 1.50 12.02 -7.93
CA ALA A 202 0.92 13.33 -7.72
C ALA A 202 1.10 13.75 -6.26
N VAL A 203 1.28 15.04 -6.02
CA VAL A 203 1.25 15.62 -4.68
C VAL A 203 0.05 16.56 -4.62
N ASP A 204 -0.81 16.36 -3.62
CA ASP A 204 -2.03 17.14 -3.40
C ASP A 204 -2.92 17.26 -4.65
N GLY A 205 -2.91 16.20 -5.48
CA GLY A 205 -3.68 16.10 -6.71
C GLY A 205 -2.96 16.60 -7.98
N GLU A 206 -1.81 17.27 -7.85
CA GLU A 206 -1.01 17.77 -8.96
C GLU A 206 0.02 16.72 -9.42
N VAL A 207 -0.05 16.32 -10.69
CA VAL A 207 0.82 15.27 -11.26
C VAL A 207 2.26 15.78 -11.40
N LEU A 208 3.20 15.04 -10.87
CA LEU A 208 4.64 15.30 -11.01
C LEU A 208 5.13 14.77 -12.37
N ARG A 209 4.97 15.58 -13.41
CA ARG A 209 5.33 15.19 -14.77
C ARG A 209 6.82 14.84 -14.89
N GLY A 210 7.13 13.71 -15.57
CA GLY A 210 8.51 13.23 -15.74
C GLY A 210 9.12 12.54 -14.52
N THR A 211 8.31 12.32 -13.45
CA THR A 211 8.74 11.65 -12.23
C THR A 211 8.25 10.20 -12.23
N HIS A 212 9.18 9.23 -12.39
CA HIS A 212 8.85 7.82 -12.55
C HIS A 212 9.74 6.88 -11.72
N ASP A 213 10.59 7.42 -10.86
CA ASP A 213 11.50 6.66 -9.99
C ASP A 213 11.75 7.40 -8.67
N TRP A 214 12.44 6.73 -7.74
CA TRP A 214 12.75 7.29 -6.43
C TRP A 214 13.72 8.46 -6.51
N ALA A 215 14.74 8.38 -7.37
CA ALA A 215 15.79 9.40 -7.48
C ALA A 215 15.23 10.77 -7.91
N THR A 216 14.20 10.75 -8.76
CA THR A 216 13.50 11.98 -9.20
C THR A 216 12.41 12.43 -8.24
N LEU A 217 11.79 11.51 -7.48
CA LEU A 217 10.72 11.83 -6.53
C LEU A 217 11.25 12.40 -5.20
N GLU A 218 12.27 11.77 -4.60
CA GLU A 218 12.77 12.12 -3.26
C GLU A 218 13.14 13.59 -3.09
N PRO A 219 13.88 14.25 -4.01
CA PRO A 219 14.18 15.67 -3.90
C PRO A 219 12.95 16.56 -3.89
N GLN A 220 11.90 16.20 -4.65
CA GLN A 220 10.66 16.96 -4.72
C GLN A 220 9.88 16.85 -3.42
N LEU A 221 9.77 15.63 -2.83
CA LEU A 221 9.16 15.45 -1.51
C LEU A 221 9.93 16.21 -0.42
N THR A 222 11.26 16.14 -0.45
CA THR A 222 12.11 16.86 0.52
C THR A 222 11.92 18.37 0.44
N ALA A 223 11.71 18.92 -0.76
CA ALA A 223 11.50 20.35 -0.97
C ALA A 223 10.21 20.87 -0.32
N LEU A 224 9.19 20.03 -0.12
CA LEU A 224 7.92 20.39 0.55
C LEU A 224 8.12 20.77 2.04
N TYR A 225 9.22 20.34 2.66
CA TYR A 225 9.52 20.50 4.09
C TYR A 225 10.72 21.43 4.36
N ARG A 226 11.30 22.01 3.31
CA ARG A 226 12.32 23.04 3.50
C ARG A 226 11.64 24.34 3.93
N PRO A 227 12.17 25.02 4.97
CA PRO A 227 11.65 26.31 5.40
C PRO A 227 11.84 27.40 4.35
#